data_dc35014b614085248be06dc3ef713e89
#
_entry.id   dc35014b614085248be06dc3ef713e89
#
_cell.length_a   1.000
_cell.length_b   1.000
_cell.length_c   1.000
_cell.angle_alpha   90.00
_cell.angle_beta   90.00
_cell.angle_gamma   90.00
#
_symmetry.space_group_name_H-M   'P 1'
#
loop_
_entity.id
_entity.type
_entity.pdbx_description
1 polymer ?
#
loop_
_entity_poly.entity_id
_entity_poly.type
_entity_poly.pdbx_seq_one_letter_code
_entity_poly.pdbx_strand_id
1 'polypeptide(L)'
;MAAEAVFAESGYDRARLEDVALRVGIRRASLLYHFHDKSSLYAAVLDSMLEDLVSRYRRVLGEDGSPGARLERTVDEWLDFVAERPALVRIMLRELADGVNDHSRPFAERAMHVIEAVGGVIEAGQAEHALRQTNALHVLMMIAGASTFLLLGGALVDPSPTERFPPIVDRVQHRDLLIAIFRKLLGTHGPRSAVDAC
;
A
#
# COMPACT_ATOMS: atom_id res chain seq x y z
N MET A 1 8.59 1.40 -13.20
CA MET A 1 9.74 2.09 -13.83
C MET A 1 11.00 1.24 -13.73
N ALA A 2 12.09 1.51 -14.51
CA ALA A 2 13.24 0.60 -14.59
C ALA A 2 13.95 0.39 -13.24
N ALA A 3 14.19 1.46 -12.48
CA ALA A 3 14.82 1.37 -11.17
C ALA A 3 13.98 0.56 -10.16
N GLU A 4 12.67 0.77 -10.13
CA GLU A 4 11.75 -0.02 -9.32
C GLU A 4 11.88 -1.51 -9.58
N ALA A 5 11.89 -1.89 -10.87
CA ALA A 5 12.01 -3.30 -11.24
C ALA A 5 13.34 -3.91 -10.78
N VAL A 6 14.47 -3.20 -10.97
CA VAL A 6 15.79 -3.67 -10.52
C VAL A 6 15.82 -3.82 -9.01
N PHE A 7 15.35 -2.84 -8.25
CA PHE A 7 15.33 -2.92 -6.79
C PHE A 7 14.33 -3.97 -6.27
N ALA A 8 13.18 -4.12 -6.92
CA ALA A 8 12.22 -5.16 -6.56
C ALA A 8 12.74 -6.58 -6.80
N GLU A 9 13.52 -6.78 -7.86
CA GLU A 9 14.12 -8.08 -8.21
C GLU A 9 15.30 -8.42 -7.30
N SER A 10 16.23 -7.48 -7.14
CA SER A 10 17.54 -7.74 -6.53
C SER A 10 17.66 -7.31 -5.06
N GLY A 11 16.77 -6.43 -4.57
CA GLY A 11 16.94 -5.71 -3.31
C GLY A 11 17.97 -4.59 -3.43
N TYR A 12 18.06 -3.75 -2.40
CA TYR A 12 19.01 -2.63 -2.40
C TYR A 12 20.47 -3.10 -2.57
N ASP A 13 20.94 -4.05 -1.77
CA ASP A 13 22.37 -4.41 -1.72
C ASP A 13 22.89 -4.95 -3.05
N ARG A 14 22.16 -5.85 -3.68
CA ARG A 14 22.57 -6.53 -4.92
C ARG A 14 22.29 -5.73 -6.19
N ALA A 15 21.39 -4.75 -6.13
CA ALA A 15 21.08 -3.90 -7.27
C ALA A 15 22.30 -3.08 -7.71
N ARG A 16 22.51 -2.98 -9.02
CA ARG A 16 23.59 -2.22 -9.64
C ARG A 16 23.03 -1.09 -10.49
N LEU A 17 23.68 0.07 -10.46
CA LEU A 17 23.31 1.20 -11.31
C LEU A 17 23.45 0.88 -12.80
N GLU A 18 24.38 -0.02 -13.14
CA GLU A 18 24.56 -0.54 -14.50
C GLU A 18 23.31 -1.25 -15.01
N ASP A 19 22.65 -2.06 -14.17
CA ASP A 19 21.45 -2.81 -14.54
C ASP A 19 20.27 -1.85 -14.78
N VAL A 20 20.17 -0.79 -13.97
CA VAL A 20 19.18 0.27 -14.18
C VAL A 20 19.45 1.02 -15.48
N ALA A 21 20.70 1.44 -15.71
CA ALA A 21 21.10 2.17 -16.91
C ALA A 21 20.84 1.35 -18.18
N LEU A 22 21.20 0.05 -18.15
CA LEU A 22 20.95 -0.89 -19.25
C LEU A 22 19.44 -1.01 -19.54
N ARG A 23 18.61 -1.15 -18.51
CA ARG A 23 17.15 -1.31 -18.65
C ARG A 23 16.47 -0.07 -19.20
N VAL A 24 17.03 1.12 -18.93
CA VAL A 24 16.57 2.40 -19.50
C VAL A 24 17.14 2.67 -20.89
N GLY A 25 18.22 1.99 -21.28
CA GLY A 25 18.93 2.24 -22.55
C GLY A 25 19.84 3.46 -22.52
N ILE A 26 20.36 3.83 -21.36
CA ILE A 26 21.31 4.94 -21.17
C ILE A 26 22.66 4.46 -20.64
N ARG A 27 23.67 5.34 -20.67
CA ARG A 27 24.95 5.04 -20.03
C ARG A 27 24.86 5.27 -18.51
N ARG A 28 25.63 4.50 -17.73
CA ARG A 28 25.75 4.69 -16.28
C ARG A 28 26.12 6.14 -15.91
N ALA A 29 26.99 6.77 -16.69
CA ALA A 29 27.38 8.18 -16.47
C ALA A 29 26.19 9.14 -16.56
N SER A 30 25.22 8.88 -17.47
CA SER A 30 24.00 9.67 -17.57
C SER A 30 23.08 9.48 -16.35
N LEU A 31 23.03 8.26 -15.80
CA LEU A 31 22.29 8.01 -14.58
C LEU A 31 22.91 8.75 -13.38
N LEU A 32 24.26 8.71 -13.27
CA LEU A 32 25.01 9.40 -12.22
C LEU A 32 24.97 10.94 -12.33
N TYR A 33 24.66 11.46 -13.49
CA TYR A 33 24.40 12.91 -13.64
C TYR A 33 23.13 13.35 -12.91
N HIS A 34 22.11 12.49 -12.84
CA HIS A 34 20.85 12.78 -12.16
C HIS A 34 20.81 12.28 -10.71
N PHE A 35 21.50 11.19 -10.43
CA PHE A 35 21.54 10.56 -9.10
C PHE A 35 23.00 10.36 -8.69
N HIS A 36 23.40 11.04 -7.64
CA HIS A 36 24.81 11.03 -7.17
C HIS A 36 25.33 9.61 -6.93
N ASP A 37 24.48 8.72 -6.42
CA ASP A 37 24.82 7.33 -6.07
C ASP A 37 23.57 6.42 -6.08
N LYS A 38 23.76 5.16 -5.71
CA LYS A 38 22.69 4.17 -5.58
C LYS A 38 21.65 4.57 -4.52
N SER A 39 22.11 5.15 -3.41
CA SER A 39 21.26 5.56 -2.30
C SER A 39 20.30 6.66 -2.73
N SER A 40 20.77 7.69 -3.42
CA SER A 40 19.94 8.78 -3.93
C SER A 40 18.91 8.32 -4.97
N LEU A 41 19.27 7.36 -5.84
CA LEU A 41 18.32 6.75 -6.75
C LEU A 41 17.26 5.93 -6.02
N TYR A 42 17.68 5.15 -5.01
CA TYR A 42 16.77 4.35 -4.21
C TYR A 42 15.79 5.22 -3.42
N ALA A 43 16.30 6.26 -2.77
CA ALA A 43 15.47 7.24 -2.08
C ALA A 43 14.41 7.86 -3.01
N ALA A 44 14.81 8.25 -4.23
CA ALA A 44 13.88 8.80 -5.22
C ALA A 44 12.79 7.79 -5.65
N VAL A 45 13.11 6.50 -5.71
CA VAL A 45 12.12 5.44 -5.97
C VAL A 45 11.13 5.33 -4.82
N LEU A 46 11.62 5.28 -3.58
CA LEU A 46 10.77 5.23 -2.39
C LEU A 46 9.90 6.48 -2.25
N ASP A 47 10.46 7.65 -2.55
CA ASP A 47 9.74 8.92 -2.53
C ASP A 47 8.60 8.96 -3.54
N SER A 48 8.87 8.55 -4.77
CA SER A 48 7.84 8.46 -5.83
C SER A 48 6.70 7.53 -5.45
N MET A 49 6.99 6.47 -4.70
CA MET A 49 5.98 5.56 -4.18
C MET A 49 5.08 6.25 -3.16
N LEU A 50 5.68 6.93 -2.18
CA LEU A 50 4.93 7.62 -1.16
C LEU A 50 4.11 8.79 -1.70
N GLU A 51 4.66 9.56 -2.63
CA GLU A 51 3.96 10.67 -3.26
C GLU A 51 2.69 10.21 -3.96
N ASP A 52 2.74 9.09 -4.69
CA ASP A 52 1.57 8.48 -5.32
C ASP A 52 0.52 8.09 -4.27
N LEU A 53 0.91 7.35 -3.24
CA LEU A 53 0.00 6.91 -2.18
C LEU A 53 -0.58 8.08 -1.38
N VAL A 54 0.26 9.06 -0.99
CA VAL A 54 -0.16 10.29 -0.30
C VAL A 54 -1.17 11.06 -1.14
N SER A 55 -0.92 11.20 -2.45
CA SER A 55 -1.82 11.90 -3.37
C SER A 55 -3.18 11.23 -3.44
N ARG A 56 -3.22 9.90 -3.56
CA ARG A 56 -4.45 9.10 -3.57
C ARG A 56 -5.24 9.27 -2.27
N TYR A 57 -4.58 9.13 -1.13
CA TYR A 57 -5.22 9.25 0.17
C TYR A 57 -5.70 10.67 0.46
N ARG A 58 -4.91 11.68 0.13
CA ARG A 58 -5.32 13.09 0.29
C ARG A 58 -6.59 13.38 -0.49
N ARG A 59 -6.72 12.84 -1.72
CA ARG A 59 -7.90 12.99 -2.54
C ARG A 59 -9.12 12.39 -1.84
N VAL A 60 -9.11 11.12 -1.46
CA VAL A 60 -10.27 10.42 -0.89
C VAL A 60 -10.60 10.85 0.54
N LEU A 61 -9.62 11.23 1.34
CA LEU A 61 -9.85 11.75 2.69
C LEU A 61 -10.42 13.18 2.67
N GLY A 62 -10.17 13.94 1.61
CA GLY A 62 -10.73 15.28 1.41
C GLY A 62 -12.13 15.29 0.78
N GLU A 63 -12.65 14.16 0.33
CA GLU A 63 -14.00 14.07 -0.26
C GLU A 63 -15.09 14.14 0.83
N ASP A 64 -16.29 14.59 0.41
CA ASP A 64 -17.47 14.58 1.28
C ASP A 64 -17.90 13.16 1.63
N GLY A 65 -18.50 13.02 2.82
CA GLY A 65 -19.04 11.75 3.29
C GLY A 65 -18.70 11.45 4.75
N SER A 66 -19.31 10.40 5.28
CA SER A 66 -19.03 9.94 6.64
C SER A 66 -17.57 9.49 6.79
N PRO A 67 -17.00 9.54 8.01
CA PRO A 67 -15.65 9.01 8.27
C PRO A 67 -15.47 7.59 7.76
N GLY A 68 -16.47 6.72 7.97
CA GLY A 68 -16.44 5.34 7.48
C GLY A 68 -16.34 5.24 5.95
N ALA A 69 -17.14 6.03 5.22
CA ALA A 69 -17.12 6.03 3.76
C ALA A 69 -15.78 6.53 3.19
N ARG A 70 -15.18 7.54 3.79
CA ARG A 70 -13.84 8.03 3.40
C ARG A 70 -12.77 6.97 3.62
N LEU A 71 -12.83 6.28 4.76
CA LEU A 71 -11.90 5.21 5.09
C LEU A 71 -12.08 3.98 4.19
N GLU A 72 -13.30 3.62 3.79
CA GLU A 72 -13.52 2.55 2.80
C GLU A 72 -12.84 2.88 1.46
N ARG A 73 -12.94 4.14 1.01
CA ARG A 73 -12.24 4.58 -0.20
C ARG A 73 -10.71 4.52 -0.07
N THR A 74 -10.14 4.73 1.13
CA THR A 74 -8.68 4.51 1.32
C THR A 74 -8.29 3.04 1.19
N VAL A 75 -9.17 2.11 1.56
CA VAL A 75 -8.95 0.67 1.32
C VAL A 75 -8.96 0.38 -0.18
N ASP A 76 -9.89 0.95 -0.94
CA ASP A 76 -9.94 0.81 -2.40
C ASP A 76 -8.67 1.35 -3.06
N GLU A 77 -8.24 2.57 -2.72
CA GLU A 77 -7.01 3.16 -3.24
C GLU A 77 -5.76 2.34 -2.90
N TRP A 78 -5.71 1.74 -1.71
CA TRP A 78 -4.63 0.84 -1.33
C TRP A 78 -4.60 -0.41 -2.21
N LEU A 79 -5.75 -1.05 -2.44
CA LEU A 79 -5.85 -2.24 -3.28
C LEU A 79 -5.47 -1.97 -4.72
N ASP A 80 -5.90 -0.82 -5.26
CA ASP A 80 -5.52 -0.40 -6.61
C ASP A 80 -4.02 -0.11 -6.68
N PHE A 81 -3.46 0.61 -5.70
CA PHE A 81 -2.02 0.87 -5.62
C PHE A 81 -1.19 -0.42 -5.61
N VAL A 82 -1.54 -1.39 -4.77
CA VAL A 82 -0.82 -2.68 -4.69
C VAL A 82 -0.90 -3.44 -6.01
N ALA A 83 -2.04 -3.40 -6.69
CA ALA A 83 -2.23 -4.10 -7.96
C ALA A 83 -1.52 -3.42 -9.14
N GLU A 84 -1.49 -2.10 -9.16
CA GLU A 84 -0.84 -1.32 -10.22
C GLU A 84 0.68 -1.31 -10.10
N ARG A 85 1.20 -1.34 -8.87
CA ARG A 85 2.63 -1.18 -8.58
C ARG A 85 3.23 -2.32 -7.72
N PRO A 86 3.12 -3.58 -8.17
CA PRO A 86 3.59 -4.73 -7.38
C PRO A 86 5.11 -4.71 -7.12
N ALA A 87 5.88 -4.05 -7.96
CA ALA A 87 7.32 -3.88 -7.76
C ALA A 87 7.61 -3.04 -6.52
N LEU A 88 6.90 -1.92 -6.33
CA LEU A 88 7.06 -1.06 -5.15
C LEU A 88 6.62 -1.76 -3.87
N VAL A 89 5.54 -2.53 -3.94
CA VAL A 89 5.07 -3.31 -2.79
C VAL A 89 6.10 -4.36 -2.36
N ARG A 90 6.79 -5.00 -3.32
CA ARG A 90 7.91 -5.90 -3.01
C ARG A 90 9.09 -5.18 -2.35
N ILE A 91 9.42 -3.97 -2.78
CA ILE A 91 10.44 -3.14 -2.13
C ILE A 91 10.01 -2.84 -0.70
N MET A 92 8.78 -2.36 -0.49
CA MET A 92 8.23 -2.06 0.83
C MET A 92 8.27 -3.28 1.78
N LEU A 93 7.92 -4.47 1.30
CA LEU A 93 8.01 -5.68 2.11
C LEU A 93 9.44 -6.03 2.52
N ARG A 94 10.42 -5.79 1.64
CA ARG A 94 11.84 -5.98 1.99
C ARG A 94 12.28 -5.00 3.06
N GLU A 95 11.92 -3.72 2.91
CA GLU A 95 12.23 -2.71 3.94
C GLU A 95 11.59 -3.06 5.31
N LEU A 96 10.37 -3.60 5.31
CA LEU A 96 9.74 -4.08 6.53
C LEU A 96 10.46 -5.29 7.13
N ALA A 97 10.95 -6.21 6.30
CA ALA A 97 11.66 -7.41 6.75
C ALA A 97 13.08 -7.11 7.23
N ASP A 98 13.79 -6.22 6.54
CA ASP A 98 15.17 -5.84 6.83
C ASP A 98 15.27 -4.81 7.98
N GLY A 99 14.15 -4.18 8.32
CA GLY A 99 14.08 -3.10 9.30
C GLY A 99 14.53 -1.75 8.74
N VAL A 100 14.24 -0.69 9.48
CA VAL A 100 14.60 0.67 9.07
C VAL A 100 16.12 0.85 9.15
N ASN A 101 16.72 1.20 8.03
CA ASN A 101 18.14 1.50 7.87
C ASN A 101 18.34 2.93 7.35
N ASP A 102 19.59 3.35 7.15
CA ASP A 102 19.90 4.73 6.75
C ASP A 102 19.33 5.11 5.37
N HIS A 103 19.11 4.12 4.48
CA HIS A 103 18.55 4.35 3.15
C HIS A 103 17.03 4.48 3.17
N SER A 104 16.37 3.77 4.08
CA SER A 104 14.91 3.72 4.16
C SER A 104 14.33 4.62 5.27
N ARG A 105 15.15 5.16 6.16
CA ARG A 105 14.68 6.05 7.26
C ARG A 105 13.83 7.23 6.75
N PRO A 106 14.23 8.01 5.73
CA PRO A 106 13.40 9.12 5.24
C PRO A 106 12.06 8.65 4.70
N PHE A 107 12.01 7.45 4.08
CA PHE A 107 10.78 6.82 3.65
C PHE A 107 9.89 6.43 4.83
N ALA A 108 10.46 5.78 5.86
CA ALA A 108 9.71 5.37 7.05
C ALA A 108 9.09 6.57 7.78
N GLU A 109 9.85 7.67 7.92
CA GLU A 109 9.37 8.91 8.53
C GLU A 109 8.19 9.50 7.77
N ARG A 110 8.27 9.54 6.42
CA ARG A 110 7.16 10.03 5.59
C ARG A 110 5.97 9.07 5.54
N ALA A 111 6.19 7.77 5.59
CA ALA A 111 5.12 6.79 5.67
C ALA A 111 4.30 6.97 6.96
N MET A 112 4.93 7.37 8.07
CA MET A 112 4.21 7.70 9.30
C MET A 112 3.20 8.83 9.11
N HIS A 113 3.50 9.87 8.33
CA HIS A 113 2.53 10.93 8.04
C HIS A 113 1.28 10.43 7.30
N VAL A 114 1.42 9.41 6.45
CA VAL A 114 0.26 8.77 5.80
C VAL A 114 -0.60 8.04 6.83
N ILE A 115 0.05 7.28 7.72
CA ILE A 115 -0.61 6.56 8.81
C ILE A 115 -1.33 7.54 9.74
N GLU A 116 -0.68 8.64 10.11
CA GLU A 116 -1.25 9.69 10.95
C GLU A 116 -2.47 10.35 10.29
N ALA A 117 -2.40 10.65 8.99
CA ALA A 117 -3.52 11.26 8.26
C ALA A 117 -4.76 10.37 8.25
N VAL A 118 -4.60 9.06 8.01
CA VAL A 118 -5.71 8.09 8.07
C VAL A 118 -6.16 7.88 9.51
N GLY A 119 -5.20 7.78 10.44
CA GLY A 119 -5.46 7.69 11.88
C GLY A 119 -6.32 8.83 12.40
N GLY A 120 -6.02 10.05 11.99
CA GLY A 120 -6.80 11.24 12.36
C GLY A 120 -8.28 11.18 11.94
N VAL A 121 -8.58 10.59 10.78
CA VAL A 121 -9.99 10.38 10.36
C VAL A 121 -10.67 9.32 11.22
N ILE A 122 -9.94 8.28 11.62
CA ILE A 122 -10.47 7.25 12.53
C ILE A 122 -10.75 7.88 13.91
N GLU A 123 -9.80 8.62 14.47
CA GLU A 123 -9.92 9.28 15.77
C GLU A 123 -11.05 10.31 15.79
N ALA A 124 -11.17 11.15 14.77
CA ALA A 124 -12.27 12.08 14.63
C ALA A 124 -13.63 11.38 14.60
N GLY A 125 -13.75 10.30 13.79
CA GLY A 125 -14.98 9.51 13.74
C GLY A 125 -15.30 8.80 15.06
N GLN A 126 -14.31 8.44 15.86
CA GLN A 126 -14.47 7.87 17.20
C GLN A 126 -14.94 8.94 18.21
N ALA A 127 -14.39 10.14 18.13
CA ALA A 127 -14.82 11.27 18.97
C ALA A 127 -16.27 11.68 18.72
N GLU A 128 -16.72 11.58 17.46
CA GLU A 128 -18.10 11.81 17.05
C GLU A 128 -19.04 10.62 17.30
N HIS A 129 -18.56 9.53 17.90
CA HIS A 129 -19.28 8.26 18.07
C HIS A 129 -19.77 7.61 16.76
N ALA A 130 -19.22 8.06 15.63
CA ALA A 130 -19.52 7.50 14.30
C ALA A 130 -18.71 6.22 14.03
N LEU A 131 -17.62 6.01 14.74
CA LEU A 131 -16.75 4.83 14.65
C LEU A 131 -16.56 4.21 16.04
N ARG A 132 -16.35 2.88 16.04
CA ARG A 132 -16.02 2.14 17.27
C ARG A 132 -14.60 2.47 17.74
N GLN A 133 -14.38 2.48 19.05
CA GLN A 133 -13.05 2.61 19.64
C GLN A 133 -12.17 1.44 19.24
N THR A 134 -11.08 1.73 18.51
CA THR A 134 -10.10 0.76 18.05
C THR A 134 -8.76 1.46 17.81
N ASN A 135 -7.68 0.71 17.75
CA ASN A 135 -6.38 1.25 17.42
C ASN A 135 -6.25 1.39 15.90
N ALA A 136 -6.13 2.63 15.42
CA ALA A 136 -6.05 2.95 14.00
C ALA A 136 -4.88 2.24 13.31
N LEU A 137 -3.70 2.23 13.93
CA LEU A 137 -2.51 1.58 13.38
C LEU A 137 -2.73 0.07 13.19
N HIS A 138 -3.34 -0.61 14.16
CA HIS A 138 -3.63 -2.03 14.03
C HIS A 138 -4.58 -2.32 12.86
N VAL A 139 -5.61 -1.51 12.67
CA VAL A 139 -6.56 -1.67 11.54
C VAL A 139 -5.83 -1.49 10.21
N LEU A 140 -5.03 -0.43 10.08
CA LEU A 140 -4.27 -0.15 8.87
C LEU A 140 -3.26 -1.24 8.54
N MET A 141 -2.48 -1.67 9.53
CA MET A 141 -1.49 -2.73 9.37
C MET A 141 -2.13 -4.07 9.00
N MET A 142 -3.29 -4.37 9.55
CA MET A 142 -4.01 -5.60 9.22
C MET A 142 -4.50 -5.59 7.77
N ILE A 143 -5.08 -4.49 7.30
CA ILE A 143 -5.56 -4.37 5.91
C ILE A 143 -4.38 -4.38 4.94
N ALA A 144 -3.35 -3.59 5.21
CA ALA A 144 -2.16 -3.53 4.37
C ALA A 144 -1.47 -4.90 4.31
N GLY A 145 -1.28 -5.56 5.45
CA GLY A 145 -0.64 -6.86 5.54
C GLY A 145 -1.43 -7.95 4.83
N ALA A 146 -2.74 -8.06 5.09
CA ALA A 146 -3.59 -9.05 4.44
C ALA A 146 -3.62 -8.89 2.92
N SER A 147 -3.80 -7.66 2.43
CA SER A 147 -3.83 -7.37 1.00
C SER A 147 -2.50 -7.68 0.32
N THR A 148 -1.41 -7.25 0.92
CA THR A 148 -0.06 -7.44 0.39
C THR A 148 0.30 -8.92 0.36
N PHE A 149 0.02 -9.65 1.43
CA PHE A 149 0.28 -11.09 1.50
C PHE A 149 -0.52 -11.86 0.46
N LEU A 150 -1.80 -11.54 0.29
CA LEU A 150 -2.66 -12.23 -0.66
C LEU A 150 -2.24 -11.97 -2.11
N LEU A 151 -2.02 -10.69 -2.46
CA LEU A 151 -1.69 -10.30 -3.83
C LEU A 151 -0.28 -10.72 -4.27
N LEU A 152 0.69 -10.73 -3.36
CA LEU A 152 2.07 -11.14 -3.69
C LEU A 152 2.35 -12.61 -3.32
N GLY A 153 1.67 -13.14 -2.31
CA GLY A 153 1.84 -14.51 -1.82
C GLY A 153 0.98 -15.55 -2.54
N GLY A 154 -0.05 -15.12 -3.27
CA GLY A 154 -0.97 -16.04 -3.94
C GLY A 154 -0.30 -17.04 -4.87
N ALA A 155 0.67 -16.60 -5.65
CA ALA A 155 1.44 -17.47 -6.54
C ALA A 155 2.35 -18.48 -5.78
N LEU A 156 2.69 -18.22 -4.53
CA LEU A 156 3.47 -19.13 -3.69
C LEU A 156 2.59 -20.25 -3.12
N VAL A 157 1.32 -19.91 -2.81
CA VAL A 157 0.37 -20.85 -2.20
C VAL A 157 -0.31 -21.73 -3.26
N ASP A 158 -0.60 -21.16 -4.43
CA ASP A 158 -1.21 -21.88 -5.55
C ASP A 158 -0.64 -21.41 -6.90
N PRO A 159 0.50 -21.99 -7.32
CA PRO A 159 1.08 -21.70 -8.62
C PRO A 159 0.25 -22.23 -9.80
N SER A 160 -0.69 -23.12 -9.55
CA SER A 160 -1.55 -23.74 -10.57
C SER A 160 -2.98 -23.86 -10.04
N PRO A 161 -3.85 -22.88 -10.28
CA PRO A 161 -5.23 -22.93 -9.85
C PRO A 161 -5.90 -24.24 -10.30
N THR A 162 -6.51 -24.93 -9.38
CA THR A 162 -7.27 -26.17 -9.64
C THR A 162 -8.73 -25.96 -9.29
N GLU A 163 -9.63 -26.82 -9.75
CA GLU A 163 -11.06 -26.76 -9.36
C GLU A 163 -11.24 -26.85 -7.84
N ARG A 164 -10.34 -27.55 -7.14
CA ARG A 164 -10.39 -27.69 -5.68
C ARG A 164 -9.94 -26.42 -4.94
N PHE A 165 -9.02 -25.68 -5.54
CA PHE A 165 -8.50 -24.42 -5.02
C PHE A 165 -8.60 -23.37 -6.13
N PRO A 166 -9.73 -22.65 -6.23
CA PRO A 166 -9.87 -21.56 -7.19
C PRO A 166 -8.79 -20.54 -6.95
N PRO A 167 -8.46 -19.69 -7.94
CA PRO A 167 -7.45 -18.65 -7.77
C PRO A 167 -7.70 -17.92 -6.46
N ILE A 168 -6.71 -17.91 -5.57
CA ILE A 168 -6.84 -17.30 -4.23
C ILE A 168 -7.17 -15.80 -4.34
N VAL A 169 -6.96 -15.21 -5.51
CA VAL A 169 -7.13 -13.77 -5.73
C VAL A 169 -8.19 -13.49 -6.78
N ASP A 170 -9.45 -13.66 -6.39
CA ASP A 170 -10.50 -12.82 -6.96
C ASP A 170 -10.41 -11.45 -6.28
N ARG A 171 -9.96 -10.43 -7.01
CA ARG A 171 -9.78 -9.06 -6.50
C ARG A 171 -11.07 -8.49 -5.93
N VAL A 172 -12.21 -8.82 -6.54
CA VAL A 172 -13.53 -8.33 -6.09
C VAL A 172 -13.90 -8.98 -4.76
N GLN A 173 -13.79 -10.32 -4.66
CA GLN A 173 -14.06 -11.03 -3.41
C GLN A 173 -13.12 -10.59 -2.29
N HIS A 174 -11.84 -10.40 -2.59
CA HIS A 174 -10.88 -9.92 -1.61
C HIS A 174 -11.22 -8.52 -1.10
N ARG A 175 -11.53 -7.60 -2.02
CA ARG A 175 -11.98 -6.25 -1.68
C ARG A 175 -13.21 -6.29 -0.77
N ASP A 176 -14.24 -7.03 -1.19
CA ASP A 176 -15.50 -7.10 -0.44
C ASP A 176 -15.30 -7.69 0.96
N LEU A 177 -14.44 -8.71 1.08
CA LEU A 177 -14.07 -9.29 2.37
C LEU A 177 -13.34 -8.26 3.26
N LEU A 178 -12.36 -7.55 2.72
CA LEU A 178 -11.63 -6.52 3.47
C LEU A 178 -12.56 -5.39 3.91
N ILE A 179 -13.43 -4.91 3.04
CA ILE A 179 -14.42 -3.88 3.40
C ILE A 179 -15.38 -4.39 4.47
N ALA A 180 -15.84 -5.64 4.39
CA ALA A 180 -16.70 -6.23 5.41
C ALA A 180 -16.01 -6.33 6.77
N ILE A 181 -14.74 -6.78 6.80
CA ILE A 181 -13.91 -6.82 8.02
C ILE A 181 -13.72 -5.41 8.57
N PHE A 182 -13.39 -4.47 7.72
CA PHE A 182 -13.16 -3.08 8.08
C PHE A 182 -14.41 -2.44 8.71
N ARG A 183 -15.58 -2.61 8.07
CA ARG A 183 -16.87 -2.17 8.62
C ARG A 183 -17.15 -2.76 10.00
N LYS A 184 -16.88 -4.05 10.17
CA LYS A 184 -17.09 -4.73 11.44
C LYS A 184 -16.16 -4.23 12.54
N LEU A 185 -14.90 -3.96 12.21
CA LEU A 185 -13.91 -3.46 13.15
C LEU A 185 -14.21 -2.01 13.59
N LEU A 186 -14.55 -1.16 12.64
CA LEU A 186 -14.84 0.24 12.90
C LEU A 186 -16.30 0.49 13.32
N GLY A 187 -17.17 -0.52 13.25
CA GLY A 187 -18.59 -0.38 13.58
C GLY A 187 -19.38 0.46 12.58
N THR A 188 -18.86 0.65 11.36
CA THR A 188 -19.60 1.32 10.29
C THR A 188 -20.69 0.39 9.80
N HIS A 189 -21.90 0.90 9.70
CA HIS A 189 -22.99 0.19 9.04
C HIS A 189 -22.95 0.56 7.56
N GLY A 190 -23.03 -0.44 6.67
CA GLY A 190 -23.26 -0.19 5.24
C GLY A 190 -24.54 0.64 5.04
N PRO A 191 -24.76 1.21 3.84
CA PRO A 191 -25.98 1.93 3.56
C PRO A 191 -27.16 1.04 4.02
N ARG A 192 -28.01 1.59 4.91
CA ARG A 192 -29.18 0.86 5.41
C ARG A 192 -29.97 0.40 4.20
N SER A 193 -30.08 -0.90 4.03
CA SER A 193 -30.97 -1.49 3.05
C SER A 193 -32.37 -0.94 3.33
N ALA A 194 -33.05 -0.49 2.29
CA ALA A 194 -34.41 0.06 2.40
C ALA A 194 -35.44 -0.96 2.94
N VAL A 195 -35.01 -2.14 3.36
CA VAL A 195 -35.82 -3.23 3.91
C VAL A 195 -36.05 -3.11 5.43
N ASP A 196 -35.22 -2.30 6.14
CA ASP A 196 -35.36 -2.16 7.61
C ASP A 196 -36.32 -1.02 8.04
N ALA A 197 -37.12 -0.48 7.12
CA ALA A 197 -38.06 0.61 7.34
C ALA A 197 -39.53 0.15 7.16
N CYS A 198 -39.89 -1.03 7.66
CA CYS A 198 -41.29 -1.45 7.82
C CYS A 198 -41.55 -1.96 9.22
#